data_c3e489acec38e043738f432d7a009f50
#
_entry.id   c3e489acec38e043738f432d7a009f50
#
_cell.length_a   1.000
_cell.length_b   1.000
_cell.length_c   1.000
_cell.angle_alpha   90.00
_cell.angle_beta   90.00
_cell.angle_gamma   90.00
#
_symmetry.space_group_name_H-M   'P 1'
#
loop_
_entity.id
_entity.type
_entity.pdbx_description
1 polymer ?
#
loop_
_entity_poly.entity_id
_entity_poly.type
_entity_poly.pdbx_seq_one_letter_code
_entity_poly.pdbx_strand_id
1 'polypeptide(L)'
;MRARGARALALAGALALCLAAPAFAAAKTLDYWVAAVPTSWSIVPNGHDAIMGMPVSLEDSVFPTVVYRRFTPHWRRAMANAARSSADGLLIPGPLLRARAGDRLQVHFKNMDTLRHDPHSMHFHGVHYRPSSDGSYVPGVSGRDAEVKVGQSWTYRLTAGEDSVGVWPYHDHSPSMMDSIDGGMFGMLSILGRHERAPDQELQVVFSPFGKFMAIDGRAFVGNTPVFHSRVGQLVQWDVMAMGSDFHTFHVHGHRWLGPDGRPRDTQTIGPAESYRFRWREEDPGTWLYHCHVEDHMMRGMIGTYVVSRR
;
A
#
# COMPACT_ATOMS: atom_id res chain seq x y z
N MET A 1 79.51 -18.66 45.20
CA MET A 1 78.48 -17.56 45.30
C MET A 1 77.32 -17.90 44.36
N ARG A 2 76.11 -18.09 44.90
CA ARG A 2 74.94 -18.61 44.19
C ARG A 2 74.09 -17.44 43.65
N ALA A 3 73.87 -17.39 42.37
CA ALA A 3 72.93 -16.46 41.76
C ALA A 3 71.52 -17.10 41.66
N ARG A 4 70.51 -16.46 42.27
CA ARG A 4 69.12 -16.87 42.22
C ARG A 4 68.48 -16.27 41.01
N GLY A 5 67.97 -17.12 40.09
CA GLY A 5 67.12 -16.68 38.96
C GLY A 5 65.69 -16.48 39.40
N ALA A 6 65.14 -15.32 39.11
CA ALA A 6 63.71 -15.02 39.26
C ALA A 6 62.96 -15.48 38.01
N ARG A 7 61.93 -16.35 38.18
CA ARG A 7 60.96 -16.73 37.11
C ARG A 7 59.80 -15.76 37.15
N ALA A 8 59.62 -15.01 36.06
CA ALA A 8 58.47 -14.21 35.86
C ALA A 8 57.31 -15.09 35.27
N LEU A 9 56.23 -15.20 36.00
CA LEU A 9 54.97 -15.78 35.48
C LEU A 9 54.25 -14.73 34.62
N ALA A 10 54.10 -15.00 33.34
CA ALA A 10 53.22 -14.24 32.47
C ALA A 10 51.79 -14.81 32.59
N LEU A 11 50.85 -14.04 33.18
CA LEU A 11 49.42 -14.32 33.11
C LEU A 11 48.89 -13.88 31.74
N ALA A 12 48.51 -14.82 30.89
CA ALA A 12 47.77 -14.56 29.67
C ALA A 12 46.28 -14.48 30.02
N GLY A 13 45.75 -13.25 30.10
CA GLY A 13 44.30 -13.00 30.23
C GLY A 13 43.62 -13.21 28.90
N ALA A 14 42.88 -14.30 28.75
CA ALA A 14 42.01 -14.52 27.61
C ALA A 14 40.76 -13.62 27.73
N LEU A 15 40.69 -12.56 26.92
CA LEU A 15 39.52 -11.71 26.79
C LEU A 15 38.48 -12.47 25.91
N ALA A 16 37.49 -13.09 26.53
CA ALA A 16 36.39 -13.70 25.82
C ALA A 16 35.47 -12.58 25.27
N LEU A 17 35.61 -12.26 23.99
CA LEU A 17 34.65 -11.41 23.26
C LEU A 17 33.33 -12.18 23.11
N CYS A 18 32.37 -11.94 23.98
CA CYS A 18 31.00 -12.38 23.78
C CYS A 18 30.43 -11.59 22.59
N LEU A 19 30.50 -12.14 21.39
CA LEU A 19 29.70 -11.70 20.23
C LEU A 19 28.22 -11.94 20.57
N ALA A 20 27.54 -10.91 21.04
CA ALA A 20 26.10 -10.96 21.14
C ALA A 20 25.54 -11.18 19.73
N ALA A 21 25.06 -12.38 19.43
CA ALA A 21 24.32 -12.65 18.21
C ALA A 21 23.13 -11.69 18.16
N PRO A 22 22.88 -11.03 17.00
CA PRO A 22 21.72 -10.16 16.88
C PRO A 22 20.46 -10.99 17.17
N ALA A 23 19.69 -10.55 18.16
CA ALA A 23 18.42 -11.18 18.48
C ALA A 23 17.53 -11.09 17.24
N PHE A 24 17.31 -12.21 16.57
CA PHE A 24 16.37 -12.28 15.45
C PHE A 24 15.00 -11.90 15.97
N ALA A 25 14.40 -10.84 15.43
CA ALA A 25 13.02 -10.52 15.73
C ALA A 25 12.16 -11.74 15.38
N ALA A 26 11.49 -12.32 16.39
CA ALA A 26 10.64 -13.48 16.18
C ALA A 26 9.53 -13.14 15.19
N ALA A 27 9.20 -14.10 14.32
CA ALA A 27 8.09 -13.99 13.40
C ALA A 27 6.80 -13.69 14.19
N LYS A 28 6.04 -12.69 13.75
CA LYS A 28 4.78 -12.27 14.39
C LYS A 28 3.59 -12.78 13.60
N THR A 29 2.48 -12.97 14.30
CA THR A 29 1.17 -13.06 13.64
C THR A 29 0.48 -11.70 13.78
N LEU A 30 0.08 -11.14 12.66
CA LEU A 30 -0.57 -9.84 12.55
C LEU A 30 -2.04 -10.06 12.17
N ASP A 31 -2.95 -9.52 12.98
CA ASP A 31 -4.38 -9.61 12.74
C ASP A 31 -4.90 -8.30 12.15
N TYR A 32 -5.56 -8.39 10.99
CA TYR A 32 -6.25 -7.32 10.33
C TYR A 32 -7.75 -7.61 10.23
N TRP A 33 -8.57 -6.66 10.63
CA TRP A 33 -10.02 -6.76 10.55
C TRP A 33 -10.51 -5.81 9.47
N VAL A 34 -11.00 -6.37 8.36
CA VAL A 34 -11.42 -5.64 7.17
C VAL A 34 -12.86 -6.02 6.86
N ALA A 35 -13.65 -5.08 6.36
CA ALA A 35 -14.96 -5.39 5.83
C ALA A 35 -15.20 -4.69 4.49
N ALA A 36 -16.01 -5.33 3.63
CA ALA A 36 -16.65 -4.68 2.49
C ALA A 36 -17.83 -3.86 3.04
N VAL A 37 -17.82 -2.55 2.83
CA VAL A 37 -18.87 -1.65 3.35
C VAL A 37 -19.38 -0.73 2.25
N PRO A 38 -20.68 -0.44 2.20
CA PRO A 38 -21.23 0.55 1.27
C PRO A 38 -20.81 1.97 1.69
N THR A 39 -20.60 2.82 0.70
CA THR A 39 -20.33 4.24 0.88
C THR A 39 -20.81 5.04 -0.32
N SER A 40 -20.98 6.34 -0.14
CA SER A 40 -21.04 7.31 -1.23
C SER A 40 -19.65 7.93 -1.37
N TRP A 41 -19.07 7.81 -2.53
CA TRP A 41 -17.70 8.29 -2.80
C TRP A 41 -17.73 9.48 -3.75
N SER A 42 -16.99 10.53 -3.43
CA SER A 42 -16.80 11.69 -4.31
C SER A 42 -15.39 11.67 -4.88
N ILE A 43 -15.24 11.65 -6.19
CA ILE A 43 -13.93 11.69 -6.86
C ILE A 43 -13.36 13.11 -6.83
N VAL A 44 -14.22 14.13 -6.95
CA VAL A 44 -13.84 15.56 -7.01
C VAL A 44 -14.63 16.35 -5.95
N PRO A 45 -14.32 16.16 -4.64
CA PRO A 45 -15.13 16.76 -3.55
C PRO A 45 -15.13 18.29 -3.51
N ASN A 46 -14.11 18.97 -4.06
CA ASN A 46 -14.11 20.43 -4.17
C ASN A 46 -14.90 20.95 -5.38
N GLY A 47 -15.45 20.06 -6.23
CA GLY A 47 -16.23 20.41 -7.41
C GLY A 47 -15.46 21.16 -8.50
N HIS A 48 -14.12 21.01 -8.57
CA HIS A 48 -13.29 21.79 -9.46
C HIS A 48 -12.21 20.97 -10.17
N ASP A 49 -12.15 21.09 -11.49
CA ASP A 49 -11.02 20.66 -12.33
C ASP A 49 -9.96 21.76 -12.31
N ALA A 50 -8.90 21.55 -11.56
CA ALA A 50 -7.81 22.53 -11.40
C ALA A 50 -6.93 22.67 -12.64
N ILE A 51 -7.04 21.79 -13.64
CA ILE A 51 -6.23 21.86 -14.88
C ILE A 51 -6.92 22.77 -15.90
N MET A 52 -8.20 22.54 -16.15
CA MET A 52 -8.97 23.30 -17.12
C MET A 52 -9.68 24.52 -16.51
N GLY A 53 -9.66 24.65 -15.17
CA GLY A 53 -10.34 25.74 -14.48
C GLY A 53 -11.86 25.63 -14.53
N MET A 54 -12.41 24.42 -14.66
CA MET A 54 -13.83 24.19 -14.89
C MET A 54 -14.53 23.57 -13.66
N PRO A 55 -15.82 23.87 -13.45
CA PRO A 55 -16.60 23.20 -12.43
C PRO A 55 -16.84 21.73 -12.82
N VAL A 56 -16.88 20.86 -11.80
CA VAL A 56 -17.25 19.44 -11.91
C VAL A 56 -18.54 19.23 -11.11
N SER A 57 -19.57 18.70 -11.75
CA SER A 57 -20.86 18.46 -11.11
C SER A 57 -20.79 17.32 -10.09
N LEU A 58 -21.66 17.35 -9.08
CA LEU A 58 -21.79 16.24 -8.11
C LEU A 58 -22.29 14.97 -8.80
N GLU A 59 -23.19 15.09 -9.78
CA GLU A 59 -23.72 13.95 -10.55
C GLU A 59 -22.61 13.19 -11.27
N ASP A 60 -21.61 13.91 -11.81
CA ASP A 60 -20.47 13.32 -12.49
C ASP A 60 -19.43 12.71 -11.54
N SER A 61 -19.31 13.21 -10.31
CA SER A 61 -18.19 12.93 -9.43
C SER A 61 -18.55 12.16 -8.15
N VAL A 62 -19.83 11.94 -7.88
CA VAL A 62 -20.30 11.20 -6.69
C VAL A 62 -21.04 9.95 -7.12
N PHE A 63 -20.65 8.80 -6.58
CA PHE A 63 -21.31 7.54 -6.87
C PHE A 63 -21.40 6.63 -5.64
N PRO A 64 -22.46 5.81 -5.53
CA PRO A 64 -22.55 4.77 -4.51
C PRO A 64 -21.63 3.60 -4.87
N THR A 65 -20.87 3.13 -3.91
CA THR A 65 -19.94 2.00 -4.09
C THR A 65 -19.76 1.18 -2.83
N VAL A 66 -19.07 0.06 -2.95
CA VAL A 66 -18.61 -0.78 -1.84
C VAL A 66 -17.09 -0.68 -1.79
N VAL A 67 -16.52 -0.57 -0.58
CA VAL A 67 -15.08 -0.40 -0.38
C VAL A 67 -14.57 -1.25 0.77
N TYR A 68 -13.27 -1.54 0.79
CA TYR A 68 -12.64 -2.13 1.95
C TYR A 68 -12.40 -1.09 3.03
N ARG A 69 -12.86 -1.39 4.26
CA ARG A 69 -12.64 -0.56 5.43
C ARG A 69 -12.00 -1.33 6.56
N ARG A 70 -11.06 -0.70 7.25
CA ARG A 70 -10.43 -1.24 8.44
C ARG A 70 -11.32 -1.11 9.66
N PHE A 71 -11.21 -2.10 10.56
CA PHE A 71 -11.93 -2.14 11.84
C PHE A 71 -11.01 -2.54 13.00
N THR A 72 -11.46 -2.25 14.21
CA THR A 72 -10.92 -2.87 15.43
C THR A 72 -11.32 -4.35 15.50
N PRO A 73 -10.66 -5.18 16.34
CA PRO A 73 -10.96 -6.60 16.46
C PRO A 73 -12.47 -6.90 16.56
N HIS A 74 -12.87 -7.95 15.84
CA HIS A 74 -14.26 -8.40 15.71
C HIS A 74 -15.21 -7.37 15.08
N TRP A 75 -14.69 -6.49 14.22
CA TRP A 75 -15.42 -5.43 13.50
C TRP A 75 -16.23 -4.49 14.43
N ARG A 76 -15.78 -4.27 15.67
CA ARG A 76 -16.53 -3.48 16.68
C ARG A 76 -16.63 -2.00 16.33
N ARG A 77 -15.58 -1.41 15.78
CA ARG A 77 -15.53 0.01 15.41
C ARG A 77 -14.73 0.21 14.13
N ALA A 78 -15.30 0.97 13.21
CA ALA A 78 -14.62 1.38 12.00
C ALA A 78 -13.40 2.26 12.31
N MET A 79 -12.34 2.09 11.53
CA MET A 79 -11.10 2.85 11.60
C MET A 79 -10.86 3.56 10.26
N ALA A 80 -9.96 4.54 10.25
CA ALA A 80 -9.44 5.09 9.01
C ALA A 80 -8.58 4.05 8.27
N ASN A 81 -8.63 4.08 6.94
CA ASN A 81 -7.75 3.25 6.11
C ASN A 81 -6.33 3.84 5.98
N ALA A 82 -6.18 5.13 6.28
CA ALA A 82 -5.04 5.95 5.98
C ALA A 82 -3.68 5.34 6.37
N ALA A 83 -2.74 5.38 5.44
CA ALA A 83 -1.32 5.45 5.73
C ALA A 83 -0.99 6.74 6.48
N ARG A 84 0.15 6.81 7.18
CA ARG A 84 0.55 7.98 8.00
C ARG A 84 0.60 9.31 7.26
N SER A 85 0.61 9.29 5.94
CA SER A 85 0.81 10.45 5.07
C SER A 85 -0.37 10.80 4.16
N SER A 86 -1.42 9.95 4.08
CA SER A 86 -2.63 10.32 3.35
C SER A 86 -3.55 11.10 4.27
N ALA A 87 -3.84 12.33 3.90
CA ALA A 87 -4.79 13.16 4.61
C ALA A 87 -6.18 12.50 4.67
N ASP A 88 -6.78 12.53 5.86
CA ASP A 88 -8.21 12.58 6.09
C ASP A 88 -9.07 11.39 5.66
N GLY A 89 -8.78 10.20 6.21
CA GLY A 89 -9.79 9.14 6.28
C GLY A 89 -10.29 8.62 4.94
N LEU A 90 -9.44 8.65 3.89
CA LEU A 90 -9.77 8.07 2.59
C LEU A 90 -10.17 6.60 2.77
N LEU A 91 -11.23 6.18 2.08
CA LEU A 91 -11.67 4.80 2.04
C LEU A 91 -11.20 4.08 0.78
N ILE A 92 -10.87 4.83 -0.27
CA ILE A 92 -10.20 4.35 -1.48
C ILE A 92 -8.81 5.01 -1.51
N PRO A 93 -7.76 4.20 -1.55
CA PRO A 93 -7.74 2.75 -1.50
C PRO A 93 -8.16 2.18 -0.14
N GLY A 94 -8.37 0.85 -0.11
CA GLY A 94 -8.55 0.09 1.12
C GLY A 94 -7.34 0.19 2.07
N PRO A 95 -7.42 -0.39 3.28
CA PRO A 95 -6.37 -0.24 4.30
C PRO A 95 -5.01 -0.74 3.83
N LEU A 96 -3.95 0.07 4.05
CA LEU A 96 -2.58 -0.39 3.84
C LEU A 96 -2.23 -1.44 4.90
N LEU A 97 -2.01 -2.67 4.46
CA LEU A 97 -1.57 -3.79 5.29
C LEU A 97 -0.04 -3.84 5.32
N ARG A 98 0.55 -3.98 6.49
CA ARG A 98 2.01 -3.98 6.67
C ARG A 98 2.48 -5.25 7.35
N ALA A 99 3.61 -5.79 6.86
CA ALA A 99 4.30 -6.91 7.48
C ALA A 99 5.82 -6.79 7.29
N ARG A 100 6.54 -7.69 7.92
CA ARG A 100 7.95 -7.95 7.62
C ARG A 100 8.13 -9.36 7.09
N ALA A 101 9.16 -9.58 6.33
CA ALA A 101 9.56 -10.92 5.93
C ALA A 101 9.69 -11.83 7.17
N GLY A 102 9.04 -13.00 7.11
CA GLY A 102 8.89 -13.94 8.20
C GLY A 102 7.58 -13.80 8.99
N ASP A 103 6.84 -12.72 8.88
CA ASP A 103 5.55 -12.54 9.56
C ASP A 103 4.44 -13.39 8.91
N ARG A 104 3.43 -13.71 9.72
CA ARG A 104 2.16 -14.28 9.27
C ARG A 104 1.06 -13.23 9.39
N LEU A 105 0.16 -13.19 8.41
CA LEU A 105 -0.99 -12.28 8.44
C LEU A 105 -2.27 -13.14 8.52
N GLN A 106 -3.19 -12.73 9.38
CA GLN A 106 -4.56 -13.20 9.41
C GLN A 106 -5.46 -12.01 9.06
N VAL A 107 -6.01 -12.04 7.86
CA VAL A 107 -6.95 -11.01 7.42
C VAL A 107 -8.36 -11.53 7.61
N HIS A 108 -9.00 -11.05 8.68
CA HIS A 108 -10.38 -11.35 9.00
C HIS A 108 -11.27 -10.44 8.17
N PHE A 109 -11.87 -11.00 7.14
CA PHE A 109 -12.76 -10.30 6.23
C PHE A 109 -14.23 -10.56 6.58
N LYS A 110 -15.05 -9.52 6.48
CA LYS A 110 -16.52 -9.62 6.62
C LYS A 110 -17.20 -8.87 5.48
N ASN A 111 -18.17 -9.49 4.87
CA ASN A 111 -19.02 -8.83 3.89
C ASN A 111 -20.18 -8.13 4.63
N MET A 112 -20.21 -6.79 4.54
CA MET A 112 -21.27 -5.92 5.07
C MET A 112 -21.93 -5.10 3.94
N ASP A 113 -21.89 -5.59 2.71
CA ASP A 113 -22.49 -4.93 1.55
C ASP A 113 -24.02 -4.99 1.63
N THR A 114 -24.62 -3.86 2.00
CA THR A 114 -26.08 -3.64 1.97
C THR A 114 -26.53 -2.81 0.78
N LEU A 115 -25.62 -2.49 -0.14
CA LEU A 115 -25.91 -1.70 -1.33
C LEU A 115 -26.23 -2.57 -2.54
N ARG A 116 -25.33 -3.51 -2.87
CA ARG A 116 -25.44 -4.41 -4.02
C ARG A 116 -25.89 -5.80 -3.64
N HIS A 117 -25.67 -6.18 -2.37
CA HIS A 117 -25.89 -7.52 -1.83
C HIS A 117 -25.08 -8.62 -2.53
N ASP A 118 -23.95 -8.25 -3.11
CA ASP A 118 -23.04 -9.15 -3.81
C ASP A 118 -22.16 -9.94 -2.82
N PRO A 119 -21.70 -11.15 -3.19
CA PRO A 119 -20.59 -11.78 -2.51
C PRO A 119 -19.29 -11.02 -2.81
N HIS A 120 -18.38 -10.97 -1.85
CA HIS A 120 -17.07 -10.34 -1.99
C HIS A 120 -15.96 -11.25 -1.46
N SER A 121 -14.73 -10.99 -1.85
CA SER A 121 -13.54 -11.70 -1.40
C SER A 121 -12.37 -10.76 -1.17
N MET A 122 -11.21 -11.31 -0.82
CA MET A 122 -9.92 -10.62 -0.88
C MET A 122 -8.89 -11.56 -1.49
N HIS A 123 -8.35 -11.18 -2.63
CA HIS A 123 -7.22 -11.85 -3.29
C HIS A 123 -5.95 -11.05 -3.05
N PHE A 124 -4.82 -11.71 -2.77
CA PHE A 124 -3.56 -11.08 -2.36
C PHE A 124 -2.44 -11.48 -3.30
N HIS A 125 -1.67 -10.50 -3.75
CA HIS A 125 -0.46 -10.71 -4.53
C HIS A 125 0.79 -10.77 -3.63
N GLY A 126 1.86 -11.38 -4.12
CA GLY A 126 3.21 -11.33 -3.56
C GLY A 126 3.44 -12.02 -2.23
N VAL A 127 2.49 -12.79 -1.72
CA VAL A 127 2.60 -13.54 -0.46
C VAL A 127 2.25 -15.00 -0.64
N HIS A 128 2.69 -15.84 0.29
CA HIS A 128 2.37 -17.28 0.27
C HIS A 128 1.06 -17.56 1.00
N TYR A 129 0.21 -18.38 0.41
CA TYR A 129 -1.04 -18.85 0.99
C TYR A 129 -1.44 -20.23 0.44
N ARG A 130 -2.42 -20.85 1.06
CA ARG A 130 -3.05 -22.09 0.57
C ARG A 130 -4.29 -21.74 -0.27
N PRO A 131 -4.78 -22.67 -1.13
CA PRO A 131 -6.00 -22.44 -1.94
C PRO A 131 -7.20 -21.91 -1.17
N SER A 132 -7.38 -22.28 0.12
CA SER A 132 -8.43 -21.75 0.99
C SER A 132 -8.25 -20.29 1.43
N SER A 133 -7.22 -19.61 0.95
CA SER A 133 -6.96 -18.20 1.17
C SER A 133 -6.60 -17.49 -0.14
N ASP A 134 -6.97 -18.07 -1.28
CA ASP A 134 -6.78 -17.49 -2.62
C ASP A 134 -7.77 -16.36 -2.90
N GLY A 135 -9.02 -16.54 -2.54
CA GLY A 135 -10.07 -15.53 -2.71
C GLY A 135 -10.51 -15.30 -4.15
N SER A 136 -10.00 -16.10 -5.11
CA SER A 136 -10.31 -15.94 -6.54
C SER A 136 -11.49 -16.84 -6.96
N TYR A 137 -12.49 -16.23 -7.57
CA TYR A 137 -13.67 -16.94 -8.03
C TYR A 137 -13.50 -17.54 -9.43
N VAL A 138 -13.74 -18.85 -9.52
CA VAL A 138 -13.88 -19.59 -10.78
C VAL A 138 -15.06 -20.56 -10.59
N PRO A 139 -16.10 -20.51 -11.45
CA PRO A 139 -17.27 -21.37 -11.34
C PRO A 139 -16.91 -22.86 -11.25
N GLY A 140 -17.41 -23.55 -10.22
CA GLY A 140 -17.18 -24.99 -10.01
C GLY A 140 -15.79 -25.37 -9.47
N VAL A 141 -14.90 -24.39 -9.24
CA VAL A 141 -13.53 -24.61 -8.76
C VAL A 141 -13.29 -23.98 -7.38
N SER A 142 -13.73 -22.74 -7.20
CA SER A 142 -13.44 -21.94 -6.01
C SER A 142 -14.23 -22.36 -4.77
N GLY A 143 -13.62 -22.12 -3.61
CA GLY A 143 -14.22 -22.32 -2.30
C GLY A 143 -14.99 -21.10 -1.78
N ARG A 144 -15.41 -21.20 -0.51
CA ARG A 144 -16.16 -20.12 0.17
C ARG A 144 -15.33 -18.84 0.39
N ASP A 145 -14.03 -18.93 0.34
CA ASP A 145 -13.10 -17.80 0.41
C ASP A 145 -13.28 -16.82 -0.74
N ALA A 146 -13.75 -17.28 -1.91
CA ALA A 146 -13.99 -16.47 -3.10
C ALA A 146 -15.40 -15.88 -3.19
N GLU A 147 -16.33 -16.33 -2.32
CA GLU A 147 -17.74 -15.91 -2.31
C GLU A 147 -18.24 -15.71 -0.88
N VAL A 148 -17.64 -14.79 -0.15
CA VAL A 148 -18.11 -14.45 1.20
C VAL A 148 -19.40 -13.67 1.07
N LYS A 149 -20.54 -14.29 1.38
CA LYS A 149 -21.88 -13.70 1.25
C LYS A 149 -22.12 -12.63 2.31
N VAL A 150 -23.09 -11.75 2.05
CA VAL A 150 -23.49 -10.69 2.98
C VAL A 150 -23.76 -11.23 4.38
N GLY A 151 -23.19 -10.59 5.39
CA GLY A 151 -23.25 -11.00 6.80
C GLY A 151 -22.24 -12.08 7.20
N GLN A 152 -21.65 -12.79 6.23
CA GLN A 152 -20.63 -13.81 6.49
C GLN A 152 -19.23 -13.22 6.61
N SER A 153 -18.30 -14.04 7.13
CA SER A 153 -16.89 -13.72 7.25
C SER A 153 -16.00 -14.89 6.83
N TRP A 154 -14.77 -14.55 6.45
CA TRP A 154 -13.69 -15.48 6.17
C TRP A 154 -12.38 -14.98 6.76
N THR A 155 -11.42 -15.87 7.02
CA THR A 155 -10.09 -15.49 7.46
C THR A 155 -9.05 -15.99 6.47
N TYR A 156 -8.44 -15.07 5.74
CA TYR A 156 -7.30 -15.33 4.86
C TYR A 156 -6.03 -15.45 5.71
N ARG A 157 -5.23 -16.50 5.46
CA ARG A 157 -3.99 -16.78 6.18
C ARG A 157 -2.83 -16.72 5.20
N LEU A 158 -1.96 -15.74 5.41
CA LEU A 158 -0.87 -15.41 4.51
C LEU A 158 0.46 -15.50 5.27
N THR A 159 1.54 -15.79 4.53
CA THR A 159 2.91 -15.75 5.06
C THR A 159 3.74 -14.82 4.16
N ALA A 160 4.38 -13.83 4.77
CA ALA A 160 5.33 -12.97 4.11
C ALA A 160 6.71 -13.67 4.09
N GLY A 161 7.11 -14.23 2.94
CA GLY A 161 8.43 -14.79 2.74
C GLY A 161 9.51 -13.72 2.53
N GLU A 162 10.77 -14.11 2.40
CA GLU A 162 11.84 -13.17 2.00
C GLU A 162 11.63 -12.68 0.54
N ASP A 163 11.05 -13.51 -0.30
CA ASP A 163 10.62 -13.21 -1.67
C ASP A 163 9.36 -12.33 -1.76
N SER A 164 8.68 -12.11 -0.62
CA SER A 164 7.52 -11.22 -0.53
C SER A 164 7.90 -9.77 -0.25
N VAL A 165 9.20 -9.44 -0.08
CA VAL A 165 9.63 -8.06 0.20
C VAL A 165 9.28 -7.15 -0.98
N GLY A 166 8.49 -6.10 -0.71
CA GLY A 166 7.98 -5.21 -1.74
C GLY A 166 6.64 -4.60 -1.36
N VAL A 167 5.95 -4.11 -2.35
CA VAL A 167 4.56 -3.66 -2.24
C VAL A 167 3.72 -4.44 -3.24
N TRP A 168 2.52 -4.83 -2.83
CA TRP A 168 1.68 -5.76 -3.58
C TRP A 168 0.23 -5.35 -3.52
N PRO A 169 -0.55 -5.50 -4.62
CA PRO A 169 -1.98 -5.29 -4.58
C PRO A 169 -2.70 -6.36 -3.74
N TYR A 170 -3.84 -5.97 -3.20
CA TYR A 170 -4.95 -6.88 -2.91
C TYR A 170 -6.24 -6.27 -3.44
N HIS A 171 -7.18 -7.11 -3.87
CA HIS A 171 -8.43 -6.64 -4.46
C HIS A 171 -9.55 -7.69 -4.35
N ASP A 172 -10.77 -7.28 -4.65
CA ASP A 172 -11.88 -8.22 -4.78
C ASP A 172 -11.68 -9.07 -6.04
N HIS A 173 -11.87 -10.37 -5.90
CA HIS A 173 -11.84 -11.33 -7.00
C HIS A 173 -13.06 -12.27 -6.96
N SER A 174 -14.17 -11.75 -6.44
CA SER A 174 -15.49 -12.39 -6.41
C SER A 174 -16.13 -12.44 -7.81
N PRO A 175 -17.31 -13.03 -7.98
CA PRO A 175 -18.04 -12.99 -9.25
C PRO A 175 -18.25 -11.58 -9.83
N SER A 176 -18.30 -10.54 -8.97
CA SER A 176 -18.47 -9.13 -9.36
C SER A 176 -17.15 -8.35 -9.45
N MET A 177 -16.02 -9.04 -9.68
CA MET A 177 -14.66 -8.48 -9.61
C MET A 177 -14.48 -7.17 -10.39
N MET A 178 -14.94 -7.10 -11.63
CA MET A 178 -14.75 -5.91 -12.47
C MET A 178 -15.44 -4.68 -11.85
N ASP A 179 -16.72 -4.80 -11.53
CA ASP A 179 -17.50 -3.72 -10.93
C ASP A 179 -16.95 -3.31 -9.55
N SER A 180 -16.42 -4.27 -8.79
CA SER A 180 -15.85 -4.05 -7.47
C SER A 180 -14.51 -3.30 -7.56
N ILE A 181 -13.63 -3.69 -8.48
CA ILE A 181 -12.35 -3.00 -8.71
C ILE A 181 -12.61 -1.58 -9.23
N ASP A 182 -13.47 -1.42 -10.23
CA ASP A 182 -13.85 -0.11 -10.77
C ASP A 182 -14.57 0.76 -9.72
N GLY A 183 -15.16 0.13 -8.70
CA GLY A 183 -15.75 0.78 -7.53
C GLY A 183 -14.78 1.11 -6.41
N GLY A 184 -13.51 0.67 -6.46
CA GLY A 184 -12.48 0.97 -5.47
C GLY A 184 -12.20 -0.13 -4.45
N MET A 185 -12.64 -1.38 -4.68
CA MET A 185 -12.34 -2.52 -3.81
C MET A 185 -10.95 -3.08 -4.05
N PHE A 186 -9.95 -2.30 -3.74
CA PHE A 186 -8.52 -2.65 -3.78
C PHE A 186 -7.73 -1.93 -2.71
N GLY A 187 -6.52 -2.40 -2.43
CA GLY A 187 -5.56 -1.76 -1.52
C GLY A 187 -4.17 -2.36 -1.66
N MET A 188 -3.27 -1.98 -0.77
CA MET A 188 -1.87 -2.40 -0.81
C MET A 188 -1.46 -3.22 0.42
N LEU A 189 -0.53 -4.14 0.18
CA LEU A 189 0.24 -4.87 1.17
C LEU A 189 1.70 -4.47 1.04
N SER A 190 2.26 -3.81 2.06
CA SER A 190 3.65 -3.36 2.11
C SER A 190 4.47 -4.26 3.03
N ILE A 191 5.48 -4.95 2.47
CA ILE A 191 6.31 -5.91 3.19
C ILE A 191 7.75 -5.42 3.22
N LEU A 192 8.25 -5.13 4.41
CA LEU A 192 9.64 -4.80 4.64
C LEU A 192 10.49 -6.06 4.81
N GLY A 193 11.74 -6.01 4.40
CA GLY A 193 12.72 -7.01 4.80
C GLY A 193 12.80 -7.14 6.31
N ARG A 194 13.19 -8.31 6.82
CA ARG A 194 13.23 -8.60 8.27
C ARG A 194 13.96 -7.52 9.07
N HIS A 195 15.08 -7.05 8.57
CA HIS A 195 15.94 -6.04 9.21
C HIS A 195 15.95 -4.70 8.46
N GLU A 196 15.11 -4.56 7.46
CA GLU A 196 15.03 -3.35 6.67
C GLU A 196 14.55 -2.17 7.52
N ARG A 197 15.24 -1.02 7.39
CA ARG A 197 14.81 0.21 8.07
C ARG A 197 13.44 0.63 7.55
N ALA A 198 12.50 0.87 8.46
CA ALA A 198 11.23 1.48 8.10
C ALA A 198 11.46 2.91 7.57
N PRO A 199 10.69 3.35 6.57
CA PRO A 199 10.77 4.72 6.08
C PRO A 199 10.28 5.71 7.14
N ASP A 200 10.79 6.94 7.06
CA ASP A 200 10.28 8.04 7.88
C ASP A 200 8.91 8.52 7.35
N GLN A 201 8.70 8.43 6.02
CA GLN A 201 7.43 8.65 5.32
C GLN A 201 7.17 7.50 4.34
N GLU A 202 5.94 6.97 4.36
CA GLU A 202 5.45 5.96 3.42
C GLU A 202 4.25 6.54 2.67
N LEU A 203 4.42 6.80 1.38
CA LEU A 203 3.50 7.51 0.51
C LEU A 203 2.85 6.49 -0.43
N GLN A 204 1.54 6.32 -0.28
CA GLN A 204 0.76 5.37 -1.07
C GLN A 204 0.16 6.08 -2.27
N VAL A 205 0.33 5.52 -3.47
CA VAL A 205 -0.24 6.02 -4.72
C VAL A 205 -0.89 4.85 -5.47
N VAL A 206 -2.19 4.94 -5.69
CA VAL A 206 -2.92 4.01 -6.53
C VAL A 206 -3.49 4.75 -7.71
N PHE A 207 -3.03 4.42 -8.90
CA PHE A 207 -3.61 4.86 -10.15
C PHE A 207 -4.77 3.97 -10.53
N SER A 208 -5.93 4.55 -10.79
CA SER A 208 -7.13 3.80 -11.20
C SER A 208 -8.12 4.69 -11.96
N PRO A 209 -8.84 4.14 -12.95
CA PRO A 209 -9.96 4.85 -13.59
C PRO A 209 -11.18 4.86 -12.67
N PHE A 210 -11.99 5.94 -12.77
CA PHE A 210 -13.31 6.05 -12.16
C PHE A 210 -14.22 6.78 -13.14
N GLY A 211 -14.95 6.00 -13.97
CA GLY A 211 -15.77 6.54 -15.05
C GLY A 211 -14.93 7.41 -16.01
N LYS A 212 -15.29 8.70 -16.13
CA LYS A 212 -14.54 9.63 -16.99
C LYS A 212 -13.25 10.19 -16.36
N PHE A 213 -13.02 9.97 -15.07
CA PHE A 213 -11.86 10.49 -14.35
C PHE A 213 -10.74 9.45 -14.29
N MET A 214 -9.53 9.94 -14.25
CA MET A 214 -8.33 9.19 -13.91
C MET A 214 -7.84 9.64 -12.54
N ALA A 215 -7.85 8.72 -11.57
CA ALA A 215 -7.72 9.06 -10.17
C ALA A 215 -6.40 8.60 -9.54
N ILE A 216 -5.97 9.34 -8.52
CA ILE A 216 -4.97 8.93 -7.54
C ILE A 216 -5.69 8.70 -6.22
N ASP A 217 -5.61 7.48 -5.67
CA ASP A 217 -6.28 7.11 -4.41
C ASP A 217 -7.78 7.45 -4.42
N GLY A 218 -8.45 7.20 -5.55
CA GLY A 218 -9.88 7.46 -5.74
C GLY A 218 -10.25 8.94 -5.83
N ARG A 219 -9.29 9.85 -6.03
CA ARG A 219 -9.50 11.30 -6.17
C ARG A 219 -8.89 11.80 -7.47
N ALA A 220 -9.48 12.83 -8.06
CA ALA A 220 -9.01 13.46 -9.28
C ALA A 220 -8.75 14.96 -9.08
N PHE A 221 -7.75 15.48 -9.76
CA PHE A 221 -7.28 16.86 -9.77
C PHE A 221 -6.62 17.34 -8.48
N VAL A 222 -5.65 18.24 -8.63
CA VAL A 222 -4.98 18.94 -7.52
C VAL A 222 -6.02 19.64 -6.63
N GLY A 223 -5.85 19.51 -5.32
CA GLY A 223 -6.82 19.99 -4.32
C GLY A 223 -7.82 18.92 -3.87
N ASN A 224 -7.92 17.77 -4.58
CA ASN A 224 -8.68 16.59 -4.16
C ASN A 224 -7.77 15.37 -3.98
N THR A 225 -6.79 15.19 -4.87
CA THR A 225 -5.75 14.14 -4.75
C THR A 225 -4.92 14.35 -3.50
N PRO A 226 -4.31 13.29 -2.92
CA PRO A 226 -3.47 13.42 -1.74
C PRO A 226 -2.37 14.46 -1.89
N VAL A 227 -2.20 15.32 -0.89
CA VAL A 227 -1.04 16.18 -0.72
C VAL A 227 -0.07 15.46 0.21
N PHE A 228 1.06 15.00 -0.34
CA PHE A 228 2.07 14.34 0.45
C PHE A 228 3.06 15.33 1.06
N HIS A 229 3.56 15.00 2.25
CA HIS A 229 4.49 15.84 2.98
C HIS A 229 5.72 15.06 3.44
N SER A 230 6.89 15.68 3.29
CA SER A 230 8.14 15.20 3.89
C SER A 230 9.04 16.36 4.31
N ARG A 231 10.21 16.01 4.85
CA ARG A 231 11.26 16.96 5.22
C ARG A 231 12.59 16.51 4.65
N VAL A 232 13.45 17.46 4.34
CA VAL A 232 14.84 17.21 3.95
C VAL A 232 15.51 16.30 5.00
N GLY A 233 16.17 15.25 4.53
CA GLY A 233 16.86 14.24 5.33
C GLY A 233 16.02 13.03 5.70
N GLN A 234 14.70 13.01 5.49
CA GLN A 234 13.86 11.84 5.73
C GLN A 234 14.09 10.75 4.67
N LEU A 235 14.03 9.50 5.08
CA LEU A 235 13.90 8.37 4.17
C LEU A 235 12.44 8.27 3.73
N VAL A 236 12.19 8.60 2.47
CA VAL A 236 10.86 8.54 1.86
C VAL A 236 10.71 7.24 1.08
N GLN A 237 9.56 6.61 1.20
CA GLN A 237 9.15 5.45 0.42
C GLN A 237 7.86 5.78 -0.34
N TRP A 238 7.88 5.60 -1.63
CA TRP A 238 6.71 5.63 -2.48
C TRP A 238 6.29 4.22 -2.83
N ASP A 239 5.09 3.84 -2.40
CA ASP A 239 4.43 2.60 -2.75
C ASP A 239 3.40 2.90 -3.82
N VAL A 240 3.68 2.50 -5.05
CA VAL A 240 2.90 2.87 -6.23
C VAL A 240 2.34 1.63 -6.89
N MET A 241 1.05 1.64 -7.24
CA MET A 241 0.43 0.57 -8.03
C MET A 241 -0.60 1.11 -9.01
N ALA A 242 -0.95 0.30 -10.01
CA ALA A 242 -2.06 0.53 -10.92
C ALA A 242 -3.15 -0.51 -10.70
N MET A 243 -4.42 -0.08 -10.70
CA MET A 243 -5.59 -0.93 -10.65
C MET A 243 -6.56 -0.57 -11.77
N GLY A 244 -7.33 -1.57 -12.25
CA GLY A 244 -8.14 -1.44 -13.47
C GLY A 244 -7.42 -2.01 -14.68
N SER A 245 -7.81 -1.60 -15.89
CA SER A 245 -7.33 -2.20 -17.15
C SER A 245 -6.31 -1.35 -17.89
N ASP A 246 -6.01 -0.14 -17.39
CA ASP A 246 -5.13 0.81 -18.07
C ASP A 246 -3.67 0.69 -17.61
N PHE A 247 -2.76 1.07 -18.52
CA PHE A 247 -1.35 1.27 -18.21
C PHE A 247 -1.11 2.71 -17.78
N HIS A 248 -0.26 2.88 -16.77
CA HIS A 248 0.10 4.19 -16.22
C HIS A 248 1.61 4.38 -16.22
N THR A 249 2.05 5.62 -16.00
CA THR A 249 3.47 5.95 -15.86
C THR A 249 3.66 6.90 -14.69
N PHE A 250 4.22 6.42 -13.58
CA PHE A 250 4.46 7.24 -12.40
C PHE A 250 5.66 8.15 -12.60
N HIS A 251 5.48 9.43 -12.32
CA HIS A 251 6.52 10.47 -12.39
C HIS A 251 6.41 11.42 -11.19
N VAL A 252 7.57 11.86 -10.67
CA VAL A 252 7.69 12.91 -9.64
C VAL A 252 8.66 13.95 -10.13
N HIS A 253 8.22 15.20 -10.24
CA HIS A 253 9.05 16.31 -10.69
C HIS A 253 10.28 16.48 -9.80
N GLY A 254 11.43 16.73 -10.41
CA GLY A 254 12.69 16.98 -9.71
C GLY A 254 13.36 15.77 -9.06
N HIS A 255 12.68 14.61 -8.99
CA HIS A 255 13.17 13.43 -8.30
C HIS A 255 13.55 12.29 -9.24
N ARG A 256 14.53 11.48 -8.80
CA ARG A 256 14.98 10.28 -9.50
C ARG A 256 15.19 9.15 -8.49
N TRP A 257 14.96 7.94 -8.93
CA TRP A 257 15.15 6.72 -8.14
C TRP A 257 15.82 5.63 -8.96
N LEU A 258 16.25 4.56 -8.32
CA LEU A 258 16.70 3.36 -9.02
C LEU A 258 15.48 2.51 -9.38
N GLY A 259 15.34 2.22 -10.67
CA GLY A 259 14.32 1.31 -11.18
C GLY A 259 14.60 -0.14 -10.78
N PRO A 260 13.68 -1.09 -11.10
CA PRO A 260 13.86 -2.51 -10.81
C PRO A 260 15.13 -3.12 -11.42
N ASP A 261 15.64 -2.55 -12.52
CA ASP A 261 16.88 -2.93 -13.18
C ASP A 261 18.14 -2.23 -12.62
N GLY A 262 18.01 -1.48 -11.52
CA GLY A 262 19.09 -0.74 -10.89
C GLY A 262 19.55 0.52 -11.63
N ARG A 263 18.86 0.95 -12.69
CA ARG A 263 19.19 2.17 -13.44
C ARG A 263 18.42 3.37 -12.92
N PRO A 264 19.02 4.58 -12.94
CA PRO A 264 18.31 5.81 -12.60
C PRO A 264 17.12 6.05 -13.53
N ARG A 265 15.97 6.42 -12.92
CA ARG A 265 14.73 6.77 -13.61
C ARG A 265 14.05 7.92 -12.88
N ASP A 266 13.25 8.66 -13.61
CA ASP A 266 12.29 9.65 -13.09
C ASP A 266 10.85 9.30 -13.47
N THR A 267 10.68 8.27 -14.30
CA THR A 267 9.38 7.76 -14.76
C THR A 267 9.38 6.23 -14.77
N GLN A 268 8.30 5.62 -14.25
CA GLN A 268 8.13 4.17 -14.21
C GLN A 268 6.79 3.77 -14.82
N THR A 269 6.82 2.95 -15.87
CA THR A 269 5.62 2.33 -16.43
C THR A 269 5.07 1.28 -15.46
N ILE A 270 3.75 1.25 -15.29
CA ILE A 270 3.02 0.35 -14.40
C ILE A 270 1.81 -0.19 -15.15
N GLY A 271 1.74 -1.51 -15.31
CA GLY A 271 0.59 -2.21 -15.89
C GLY A 271 -0.48 -2.55 -14.85
N PRO A 272 -1.62 -3.10 -15.31
CA PRO A 272 -2.70 -3.57 -14.44
C PRO A 272 -2.19 -4.52 -13.35
N ALA A 273 -2.53 -4.22 -12.10
CA ALA A 273 -2.10 -4.95 -10.88
C ALA A 273 -0.58 -5.03 -10.67
N GLU A 274 0.23 -4.25 -11.39
CA GLU A 274 1.64 -4.07 -11.06
C GLU A 274 1.82 -3.05 -9.94
N SER A 275 2.91 -3.21 -9.19
CA SER A 275 3.27 -2.33 -8.10
C SER A 275 4.78 -2.20 -7.96
N TYR A 276 5.23 -1.03 -7.52
CA TYR A 276 6.65 -0.72 -7.34
C TYR A 276 6.86 0.03 -6.04
N ARG A 277 8.00 -0.22 -5.40
CA ARG A 277 8.50 0.51 -4.25
C ARG A 277 9.71 1.31 -4.65
N PHE A 278 9.65 2.64 -4.45
CA PHE A 278 10.77 3.54 -4.67
C PHE A 278 11.19 4.16 -3.33
N ARG A 279 12.48 4.32 -3.14
CA ARG A 279 13.04 4.89 -1.91
C ARG A 279 14.19 5.83 -2.21
N TRP A 280 14.18 6.97 -1.54
CA TRP A 280 15.30 7.89 -1.52
C TRP A 280 15.36 8.67 -0.20
N ARG A 281 16.51 9.28 0.07
CA ARG A 281 16.62 10.29 1.10
C ARG A 281 16.28 11.63 0.50
N GLU A 282 15.34 12.34 1.10
CA GLU A 282 14.84 13.59 0.57
C GLU A 282 15.88 14.70 0.72
N GLU A 283 16.16 15.44 -0.38
CA GLU A 283 17.17 16.49 -0.43
C GLU A 283 16.64 17.80 -1.00
N ASP A 284 15.53 17.78 -1.73
CA ASP A 284 15.04 18.89 -2.55
C ASP A 284 13.81 19.57 -1.96
N PRO A 285 13.97 20.64 -1.13
CA PRO A 285 12.83 21.34 -0.55
C PRO A 285 12.05 22.11 -1.62
N GLY A 286 10.72 22.04 -1.56
CA GLY A 286 9.82 22.70 -2.51
C GLY A 286 8.45 22.07 -2.56
N THR A 287 7.63 22.55 -3.47
CA THR A 287 6.36 21.94 -3.83
C THR A 287 6.50 21.34 -5.22
N TRP A 288 6.37 20.06 -5.32
CA TRP A 288 6.57 19.25 -6.50
C TRP A 288 5.25 18.67 -6.99
N LEU A 289 5.14 18.40 -8.29
CA LEU A 289 4.04 17.61 -8.83
C LEU A 289 4.42 16.12 -8.87
N TYR A 290 3.47 15.25 -8.61
CA TYR A 290 3.54 13.83 -8.97
C TYR A 290 2.30 13.46 -9.77
N HIS A 291 2.46 12.62 -10.80
CA HIS A 291 1.35 12.34 -11.72
C HIS A 291 1.61 11.10 -12.58
N CYS A 292 0.57 10.64 -13.26
CA CYS A 292 0.72 9.75 -14.41
C CYS A 292 1.22 10.56 -15.61
N HIS A 293 2.27 10.09 -16.31
CA HIS A 293 2.82 10.79 -17.47
C HIS A 293 2.17 10.35 -18.80
N VAL A 294 1.07 9.58 -18.76
CA VAL A 294 0.15 9.46 -19.89
C VAL A 294 -0.67 10.74 -19.90
N GLU A 295 -0.54 11.54 -20.96
CA GLU A 295 -1.08 12.92 -21.02
C GLU A 295 -2.59 12.97 -20.78
N ASP A 296 -3.37 12.07 -21.44
CA ASP A 296 -4.80 11.98 -21.23
C ASP A 296 -5.17 11.67 -19.78
N HIS A 297 -4.43 10.78 -19.12
CA HIS A 297 -4.67 10.43 -17.72
C HIS A 297 -4.41 11.62 -16.79
N MET A 298 -3.31 12.35 -17.00
CA MET A 298 -3.02 13.56 -16.25
C MET A 298 -4.12 14.60 -16.43
N MET A 299 -4.54 14.86 -17.68
CA MET A 299 -5.58 15.83 -18.00
C MET A 299 -6.95 15.45 -17.43
N ARG A 300 -7.22 14.17 -17.22
CA ARG A 300 -8.44 13.66 -16.59
C ARG A 300 -8.35 13.54 -15.07
N GLY A 301 -7.28 14.10 -14.44
CA GLY A 301 -7.20 14.32 -13.02
C GLY A 301 -6.11 13.55 -12.25
N MET A 302 -5.28 12.74 -12.94
CA MET A 302 -4.26 11.89 -12.29
C MET A 302 -2.98 12.67 -11.98
N ILE A 303 -3.11 13.70 -11.13
CA ILE A 303 -2.05 14.63 -10.73
C ILE A 303 -2.25 15.07 -9.27
N GLY A 304 -1.16 15.17 -8.52
CA GLY A 304 -1.15 15.60 -7.12
C GLY A 304 0.09 16.42 -6.78
N THR A 305 0.19 16.84 -5.52
CA THR A 305 1.29 17.66 -5.01
C THR A 305 2.06 16.96 -3.89
N TYR A 306 3.37 17.15 -3.90
CA TYR A 306 4.32 16.68 -2.91
C TYR A 306 5.09 17.86 -2.33
N VAL A 307 4.97 18.08 -1.02
CA VAL A 307 5.57 19.22 -0.32
C VAL A 307 6.74 18.75 0.52
N VAL A 308 7.93 19.22 0.21
CA VAL A 308 9.15 18.97 0.97
C VAL A 308 9.52 20.23 1.74
N SER A 309 9.47 20.18 3.05
CA SER A 309 9.89 21.29 3.91
C SER A 309 11.38 21.20 4.25
N ARG A 310 11.99 22.36 4.47
CA ARG A 310 13.29 22.44 5.12
C ARG A 310 13.18 21.89 6.55
N ARG A 311 14.30 21.50 7.16
CA ARG A 311 14.32 21.03 8.56
C ARG A 311 13.70 22.02 9.52
#